data_66316446f42c3a4faea2845386de6291
#
_entry.id   66316446f42c3a4faea2845386de6291
#
_cell.length_a   1.000
_cell.length_b   1.000
_cell.length_c   1.000
_cell.angle_alpha   90.00
_cell.angle_beta   90.00
_cell.angle_gamma   90.00
#
_symmetry.space_group_name_H-M   'P 1'
#
loop_
_entity.id
_entity.type
_entity.pdbx_description
1 polymer ?
#
loop_
_entity_poly.entity_id
_entity_poly.type
_entity_poly.pdbx_seq_one_letter_code
_entity_poly.pdbx_strand_id
1 'polypeptide(L)'
;ATSEGIQGKTQEGTPTFTEGDKKVPINLDKAPKLVDPTTGKPTEEKSVKVPNEGTYEIDENGKVTFTPEPNFTGQAKGIEVQREDKNGTPVNGKYTPFVKPVTPKGDEKETQDIQGAPQKSTPTFTGGKTTVNGKEETVEINYEKPAKLVDPTTGKPTDETTIKVPNEGTYPSEPKTGEV
;
A
#
# COMPACT_ATOMS: atom_id res chain seq x y z
N ALA A 1 -14.98 -7.55 -10.73
CA ALA A 1 -14.65 -7.82 -9.33
C ALA A 1 -14.05 -6.56 -8.69
N THR A 2 -14.30 -6.36 -7.41
CA THR A 2 -13.76 -5.26 -6.62
C THR A 2 -13.26 -5.79 -5.28
N SER A 3 -12.34 -5.07 -4.66
CA SER A 3 -11.92 -5.30 -3.29
C SER A 3 -11.60 -3.98 -2.60
N GLU A 4 -11.53 -4.01 -1.28
CA GLU A 4 -11.11 -2.90 -0.46
C GLU A 4 -10.08 -3.40 0.55
N GLY A 5 -9.00 -2.70 0.68
CA GLY A 5 -7.93 -3.05 1.60
C GLY A 5 -7.19 -1.82 2.09
N ILE A 6 -6.30 -2.02 3.04
CA ILE A 6 -5.54 -0.93 3.66
C ILE A 6 -4.20 -0.75 2.95
N GLN A 7 -3.68 0.46 2.97
CA GLN A 7 -2.40 0.83 2.37
C GLN A 7 -1.29 -0.18 2.70
N GLY A 8 -0.57 -0.62 1.66
CA GLY A 8 0.54 -1.55 1.78
C GLY A 8 0.17 -3.03 1.89
N LYS A 9 -1.12 -3.39 2.07
CA LYS A 9 -1.54 -4.79 2.15
C LYS A 9 -2.08 -5.31 0.82
N THR A 10 -1.80 -6.57 0.54
CA THR A 10 -2.33 -7.27 -0.64
C THR A 10 -3.83 -7.44 -0.58
N GLN A 11 -4.46 -7.46 -1.76
CA GLN A 11 -5.88 -7.69 -1.95
C GLN A 11 -6.11 -8.73 -3.04
N GLU A 12 -7.25 -9.39 -3.02
CA GLU A 12 -7.60 -10.41 -4.00
C GLU A 12 -8.98 -10.14 -4.61
N GLY A 13 -9.13 -10.55 -5.87
CA GLY A 13 -10.40 -10.49 -6.57
C GLY A 13 -10.41 -11.47 -7.74
N THR A 14 -11.59 -12.05 -8.01
CA THR A 14 -11.76 -13.00 -9.11
C THR A 14 -12.85 -12.47 -10.04
N PRO A 15 -12.49 -11.93 -11.22
CA PRO A 15 -13.46 -11.55 -12.22
C PRO A 15 -14.32 -12.74 -12.63
N THR A 16 -15.60 -12.50 -12.87
CA THR A 16 -16.55 -13.48 -13.37
C THR A 16 -16.82 -13.26 -14.85
N PHE A 17 -17.16 -14.34 -15.56
CA PHE A 17 -17.41 -14.33 -16.97
C PHE A 17 -18.74 -14.98 -17.25
N THR A 18 -19.49 -14.41 -18.19
CA THR A 18 -20.80 -14.93 -18.59
C THR A 18 -20.73 -15.28 -20.09
N GLU A 19 -21.17 -16.47 -20.44
CA GLU A 19 -21.29 -16.89 -21.84
C GLU A 19 -22.31 -16.04 -22.60
N GLY A 20 -22.04 -15.81 -23.89
CA GLY A 20 -22.97 -15.12 -24.77
C GLY A 20 -24.18 -15.99 -25.17
N ASP A 21 -23.98 -17.30 -25.27
CA ASP A 21 -25.01 -18.31 -25.53
C ASP A 21 -24.74 -19.52 -24.62
N LYS A 22 -25.79 -20.03 -23.97
CA LYS A 22 -25.72 -21.20 -23.09
C LYS A 22 -25.19 -22.46 -23.79
N LYS A 23 -25.27 -22.55 -25.12
CA LYS A 23 -24.74 -23.64 -25.90
C LYS A 23 -23.22 -23.52 -26.13
N VAL A 24 -22.66 -22.33 -25.87
CA VAL A 24 -21.24 -22.06 -26.03
C VAL A 24 -20.68 -21.52 -24.70
N PRO A 25 -20.43 -22.41 -23.74
CA PRO A 25 -19.96 -22.01 -22.42
C PRO A 25 -18.54 -21.45 -22.46
N ILE A 26 -18.16 -20.74 -21.39
CA ILE A 26 -16.77 -20.32 -21.18
C ILE A 26 -15.85 -21.54 -21.14
N ASN A 27 -14.73 -21.46 -21.81
CA ASN A 27 -13.75 -22.53 -21.86
C ASN A 27 -12.87 -22.52 -20.59
N LEU A 28 -13.22 -23.32 -19.60
CA LEU A 28 -12.48 -23.45 -18.34
C LEU A 28 -11.23 -24.34 -18.46
N ASP A 29 -11.05 -25.06 -19.58
CA ASP A 29 -9.85 -25.87 -19.82
C ASP A 29 -8.63 -25.02 -20.18
N LYS A 30 -8.85 -23.79 -20.60
CA LYS A 30 -7.77 -22.82 -20.83
C LYS A 30 -7.63 -21.90 -19.62
N ALA A 31 -6.39 -21.71 -19.15
CA ALA A 31 -6.10 -20.75 -18.09
C ALA A 31 -6.44 -19.31 -18.53
N PRO A 32 -6.99 -18.49 -17.63
CA PRO A 32 -7.21 -17.08 -17.91
C PRO A 32 -5.89 -16.32 -18.02
N LYS A 33 -5.89 -15.20 -18.73
CA LYS A 33 -4.71 -14.36 -18.95
C LYS A 33 -4.96 -12.95 -18.47
N LEU A 34 -3.94 -12.33 -17.89
CA LEU A 34 -3.94 -10.89 -17.69
C LEU A 34 -3.88 -10.16 -19.04
N VAL A 35 -4.55 -9.03 -19.12
CA VAL A 35 -4.45 -8.12 -20.26
C VAL A 35 -3.45 -7.03 -19.90
N ASP A 36 -2.38 -6.91 -20.68
CA ASP A 36 -1.40 -5.86 -20.49
C ASP A 36 -2.06 -4.48 -20.75
N PRO A 37 -2.13 -3.58 -19.75
CA PRO A 37 -2.77 -2.29 -19.94
C PRO A 37 -2.04 -1.36 -20.92
N THR A 38 -0.78 -1.64 -21.23
CA THR A 38 0.01 -0.86 -22.18
C THR A 38 -0.35 -1.22 -23.63
N THR A 39 -0.57 -2.50 -23.90
CA THR A 39 -0.86 -3.01 -25.25
C THR A 39 -2.34 -3.28 -25.50
N GLY A 40 -3.13 -3.44 -24.44
CA GLY A 40 -4.52 -3.88 -24.51
C GLY A 40 -4.70 -5.33 -24.96
N LYS A 41 -3.63 -6.13 -24.91
CA LYS A 41 -3.63 -7.53 -25.37
C LYS A 41 -3.37 -8.49 -24.21
N PRO A 42 -3.94 -9.71 -24.27
CA PRO A 42 -3.62 -10.74 -23.29
C PRO A 42 -2.13 -11.10 -23.34
N THR A 43 -1.55 -11.34 -22.18
CA THR A 43 -0.14 -11.72 -22.02
C THR A 43 -0.02 -13.13 -21.43
N GLU A 44 1.06 -13.82 -21.75
CA GLU A 44 1.43 -15.10 -21.12
C GLU A 44 2.05 -14.90 -19.74
N GLU A 45 2.46 -13.67 -19.41
CA GLU A 45 3.00 -13.33 -18.10
C GLU A 45 1.93 -13.48 -17.02
N LYS A 46 2.30 -14.11 -15.91
CA LYS A 46 1.42 -14.28 -14.75
C LYS A 46 1.42 -13.07 -13.82
N SER A 47 2.28 -12.11 -14.09
CA SER A 47 2.44 -10.90 -13.28
C SER A 47 2.55 -9.67 -14.20
N VAL A 48 1.80 -8.64 -13.89
CA VAL A 48 1.84 -7.35 -14.60
C VAL A 48 2.01 -6.23 -13.59
N LYS A 49 3.06 -5.44 -13.77
CA LYS A 49 3.31 -4.24 -12.97
C LYS A 49 2.66 -3.02 -13.63
N VAL A 50 1.81 -2.34 -12.88
CA VAL A 50 1.24 -1.04 -13.27
C VAL A 50 2.00 0.06 -12.51
N PRO A 51 2.78 0.90 -13.21
CA PRO A 51 3.59 1.93 -12.55
C PRO A 51 2.77 2.86 -11.67
N ASN A 52 3.30 3.21 -10.48
CA ASN A 52 2.67 4.06 -9.47
C ASN A 52 1.35 3.52 -8.90
N GLU A 53 1.05 2.27 -9.11
CA GLU A 53 -0.16 1.62 -8.59
C GLU A 53 0.20 0.34 -7.82
N GLY A 54 0.75 -0.66 -8.50
CA GLY A 54 1.13 -1.92 -7.90
C GLY A 54 1.33 -3.04 -8.91
N THR A 55 1.37 -4.27 -8.41
CA THR A 55 1.58 -5.47 -9.21
C THR A 55 0.36 -6.38 -9.10
N TYR A 56 -0.09 -6.89 -10.24
CA TYR A 56 -1.20 -7.86 -10.35
C TYR A 56 -0.64 -9.22 -10.75
N GLU A 57 -0.99 -10.25 -10.01
CA GLU A 57 -0.61 -11.63 -10.27
C GLU A 57 -1.86 -12.49 -10.43
N ILE A 58 -1.88 -13.39 -11.40
CA ILE A 58 -3.03 -14.27 -11.67
C ILE A 58 -2.67 -15.73 -11.45
N ASP A 59 -3.57 -16.46 -10.81
CA ASP A 59 -3.46 -17.92 -10.71
C ASP A 59 -4.22 -18.64 -11.83
N GLU A 60 -4.11 -19.96 -11.85
CA GLU A 60 -4.73 -20.81 -12.89
C GLU A 60 -6.28 -20.77 -12.84
N ASN A 61 -6.86 -20.41 -11.73
CA ASN A 61 -8.31 -20.32 -11.54
C ASN A 61 -8.87 -18.94 -11.91
N GLY A 62 -8.00 -17.96 -12.15
CA GLY A 62 -8.39 -16.60 -12.48
C GLY A 62 -8.52 -15.67 -11.26
N LYS A 63 -8.06 -16.11 -10.09
CA LYS A 63 -7.93 -15.22 -8.93
C LYS A 63 -6.74 -14.30 -9.16
N VAL A 64 -6.97 -13.01 -9.02
CA VAL A 64 -5.96 -11.98 -9.14
C VAL A 64 -5.57 -11.47 -7.76
N THR A 65 -4.28 -11.49 -7.46
CA THR A 65 -3.71 -10.86 -6.26
C THR A 65 -3.11 -9.51 -6.66
N PHE A 66 -3.51 -8.47 -5.97
CA PHE A 66 -2.99 -7.12 -6.13
C PHE A 66 -2.08 -6.76 -4.96
N THR A 67 -0.84 -6.41 -5.25
CA THR A 67 0.12 -5.88 -4.27
C THR A 67 0.34 -4.41 -4.57
N PRO A 68 -0.23 -3.49 -3.76
CA PRO A 68 -0.08 -2.05 -4.01
C PRO A 68 1.36 -1.59 -3.78
N GLU A 69 1.76 -0.54 -4.49
CA GLU A 69 2.96 0.22 -4.13
C GLU A 69 2.77 0.81 -2.70
N PRO A 70 3.82 0.89 -1.87
CA PRO A 70 3.68 1.29 -0.46
C PRO A 70 2.99 2.63 -0.22
N ASN A 71 3.13 3.56 -1.15
CA ASN A 71 2.54 4.91 -1.08
C ASN A 71 1.25 5.07 -1.91
N PHE A 72 0.79 3.99 -2.57
CA PHE A 72 -0.44 4.05 -3.34
C PHE A 72 -1.67 4.03 -2.45
N THR A 73 -2.60 4.93 -2.69
CA THR A 73 -3.92 5.01 -2.05
C THR A 73 -4.98 5.43 -3.05
N GLY A 74 -6.22 5.08 -2.75
CA GLY A 74 -7.37 5.41 -3.58
C GLY A 74 -7.78 4.27 -4.52
N GLN A 75 -8.56 4.62 -5.54
CA GLN A 75 -9.07 3.67 -6.53
C GLN A 75 -7.99 3.31 -7.54
N ALA A 76 -7.63 2.04 -7.60
CA ALA A 76 -6.74 1.53 -8.64
C ALA A 76 -7.43 1.55 -10.01
N LYS A 77 -6.66 1.68 -11.07
CA LYS A 77 -7.15 1.51 -12.45
C LYS A 77 -7.64 0.10 -12.69
N GLY A 78 -7.02 -0.84 -11.96
CA GLY A 78 -7.33 -2.25 -12.05
C GLY A 78 -6.69 -2.94 -13.24
N ILE A 79 -6.99 -4.22 -13.39
CA ILE A 79 -6.48 -5.07 -14.46
C ILE A 79 -7.63 -5.84 -15.13
N GLU A 80 -7.56 -6.01 -16.42
CA GLU A 80 -8.45 -6.90 -17.14
C GLU A 80 -7.91 -8.31 -17.18
N VAL A 81 -8.81 -9.28 -17.12
CA VAL A 81 -8.54 -10.71 -17.27
C VAL A 81 -9.35 -11.21 -18.47
N GLN A 82 -8.72 -11.93 -19.37
CA GLN A 82 -9.36 -12.48 -20.54
C GLN A 82 -9.52 -14.00 -20.42
N ARG A 83 -10.70 -14.48 -20.77
CA ARG A 83 -11.01 -15.88 -21.08
C ARG A 83 -11.57 -15.97 -22.50
N GLU A 84 -11.77 -17.18 -22.97
CA GLU A 84 -12.45 -17.48 -24.23
C GLU A 84 -13.65 -18.40 -23.98
N ASP A 85 -14.63 -18.37 -24.86
CA ASP A 85 -15.65 -19.40 -24.91
C ASP A 85 -15.14 -20.67 -25.67
N LYS A 86 -15.98 -21.67 -25.78
CA LYS A 86 -15.60 -22.92 -26.47
C LYS A 86 -15.39 -22.74 -27.99
N ASN A 87 -15.82 -21.63 -28.57
CA ASN A 87 -15.54 -21.27 -29.97
C ASN A 87 -14.26 -20.43 -30.11
N GLY A 88 -13.60 -20.06 -29.00
CA GLY A 88 -12.42 -19.20 -29.01
C GLY A 88 -12.74 -17.71 -29.03
N THR A 89 -14.00 -17.32 -28.82
CA THR A 89 -14.38 -15.91 -28.74
C THR A 89 -13.91 -15.32 -27.38
N PRO A 90 -13.09 -14.25 -27.38
CA PRO A 90 -12.58 -13.68 -26.15
C PRO A 90 -13.63 -12.86 -25.39
N VAL A 91 -13.52 -12.90 -24.07
CA VAL A 91 -14.30 -12.07 -23.13
C VAL A 91 -13.41 -11.57 -22.02
N ASN A 92 -13.55 -10.29 -21.69
CA ASN A 92 -12.77 -9.67 -20.62
C ASN A 92 -13.64 -9.45 -19.38
N GLY A 93 -13.07 -9.75 -18.23
CA GLY A 93 -13.57 -9.33 -16.92
C GLY A 93 -12.54 -8.40 -16.29
N LYS A 94 -12.97 -7.55 -15.36
CA LYS A 94 -12.08 -6.57 -14.72
C LYS A 94 -12.04 -6.75 -13.20
N TYR A 95 -10.86 -6.58 -12.63
CA TYR A 95 -10.65 -6.47 -11.18
C TYR A 95 -10.14 -5.07 -10.84
N THR A 96 -10.81 -4.41 -9.89
CA THR A 96 -10.53 -3.02 -9.53
C THR A 96 -10.46 -2.90 -8.01
N PRO A 97 -9.25 -2.92 -7.42
CA PRO A 97 -9.08 -2.75 -5.98
C PRO A 97 -9.17 -1.28 -5.55
N PHE A 98 -9.58 -1.08 -4.31
CA PHE A 98 -9.52 0.22 -3.63
C PHE A 98 -8.59 0.13 -2.43
N VAL A 99 -7.66 1.08 -2.28
CA VAL A 99 -6.69 1.12 -1.19
C VAL A 99 -7.00 2.29 -0.26
N LYS A 100 -7.38 1.98 0.98
CA LYS A 100 -7.63 2.99 2.00
C LYS A 100 -6.32 3.53 2.56
N PRO A 101 -6.15 4.86 2.64
CA PRO A 101 -5.01 5.48 3.30
C PRO A 101 -5.04 5.21 4.80
N VAL A 102 -3.86 5.10 5.40
CA VAL A 102 -3.68 4.92 6.84
C VAL A 102 -2.60 5.87 7.32
N THR A 103 -2.95 6.74 8.25
CA THR A 103 -2.02 7.75 8.79
C THR A 103 -1.67 7.39 10.23
N PRO A 104 -0.38 7.16 10.53
CA PRO A 104 0.10 7.02 11.90
C PRO A 104 0.06 8.36 12.63
N LYS A 105 0.12 8.31 13.96
CA LYS A 105 0.16 9.49 14.84
C LYS A 105 1.42 9.48 15.69
N GLY A 106 2.02 10.65 15.86
CA GLY A 106 3.00 10.93 16.91
C GLY A 106 2.37 11.71 18.03
N ASP A 107 2.90 11.60 19.23
CA ASP A 107 2.49 12.43 20.36
C ASP A 107 3.44 13.61 20.57
N GLU A 108 2.99 14.59 21.34
CA GLU A 108 3.81 15.67 21.85
C GLU A 108 4.24 15.32 23.28
N LYS A 109 5.52 15.53 23.59
CA LYS A 109 6.07 15.37 24.92
C LYS A 109 6.66 16.70 25.41
N GLU A 110 6.23 17.10 26.57
CA GLU A 110 6.76 18.27 27.26
C GLU A 110 7.61 17.83 28.45
N THR A 111 8.68 18.56 28.68
CA THR A 111 9.54 18.38 29.86
C THR A 111 9.71 19.71 30.59
N GLN A 112 9.97 19.65 31.88
CA GLN A 112 10.22 20.82 32.70
C GLN A 112 11.38 20.57 33.65
N ASP A 113 12.33 21.50 33.68
CA ASP A 113 13.45 21.46 34.61
C ASP A 113 13.95 22.90 34.89
N ILE A 114 14.94 23.02 35.77
CA ILE A 114 15.58 24.28 36.09
C ILE A 114 16.48 24.79 34.96
N GLN A 115 16.73 26.08 34.93
CA GLN A 115 17.61 26.74 33.97
C GLN A 115 18.99 26.04 33.89
N GLY A 116 19.40 25.69 32.66
CA GLY A 116 20.68 25.06 32.36
C GLY A 116 20.72 23.57 32.58
N ALA A 117 19.67 22.94 33.11
CA ALA A 117 19.58 21.47 33.23
C ALA A 117 19.23 20.82 31.89
N PRO A 118 19.93 19.74 31.51
CA PRO A 118 19.53 18.95 30.32
C PRO A 118 18.23 18.22 30.62
N GLN A 119 17.39 18.16 29.59
CA GLN A 119 16.11 17.46 29.67
C GLN A 119 16.05 16.38 28.61
N LYS A 120 15.34 15.30 28.87
CA LYS A 120 15.17 14.19 27.95
C LYS A 120 13.71 13.81 27.76
N SER A 121 13.37 13.39 26.56
CA SER A 121 12.05 12.88 26.25
C SER A 121 12.12 11.86 25.10
N THR A 122 11.18 10.93 25.12
CA THR A 122 11.03 9.96 24.02
C THR A 122 9.60 10.06 23.49
N PRO A 123 9.38 10.75 22.37
CA PRO A 123 8.08 10.76 21.71
C PRO A 123 7.61 9.35 21.38
N THR A 124 6.31 9.08 21.49
CA THR A 124 5.70 7.80 21.15
C THR A 124 4.92 7.93 19.87
N PHE A 125 4.86 6.83 19.13
CA PHE A 125 4.17 6.77 17.85
C PHE A 125 3.13 5.66 17.88
N THR A 126 1.97 5.91 17.28
CA THR A 126 0.88 4.96 17.19
C THR A 126 0.62 4.64 15.72
N GLY A 127 0.53 3.36 15.39
CA GLY A 127 0.19 2.90 14.05
C GLY A 127 -1.16 3.42 13.59
N GLY A 128 -1.31 3.66 12.30
CA GLY A 128 -2.56 4.11 11.71
C GLY A 128 -3.62 3.02 11.73
N LYS A 129 -4.89 3.42 11.91
CA LYS A 129 -6.05 2.53 11.91
C LYS A 129 -7.09 2.99 10.91
N THR A 130 -7.77 2.02 10.28
CA THR A 130 -8.93 2.29 9.43
C THR A 130 -9.86 1.08 9.43
N THR A 131 -11.09 1.26 8.98
CA THR A 131 -12.07 0.18 8.85
C THR A 131 -12.16 -0.26 7.40
N VAL A 132 -12.01 -1.57 7.17
CA VAL A 132 -12.14 -2.24 5.87
C VAL A 132 -13.20 -3.32 5.98
N ASN A 133 -14.23 -3.26 5.14
CA ASN A 133 -15.35 -4.22 5.16
C ASN A 133 -15.96 -4.41 6.57
N GLY A 134 -16.10 -3.31 7.32
CA GLY A 134 -16.64 -3.34 8.69
C GLY A 134 -15.69 -3.84 9.77
N LYS A 135 -14.44 -4.17 9.43
CA LYS A 135 -13.41 -4.65 10.35
C LYS A 135 -12.30 -3.62 10.51
N GLU A 136 -11.89 -3.33 11.76
CA GLU A 136 -10.75 -2.46 12.01
C GLU A 136 -9.45 -3.15 11.60
N GLU A 137 -8.63 -2.46 10.82
CA GLU A 137 -7.29 -2.86 10.45
C GLU A 137 -6.27 -1.80 10.86
N THR A 138 -5.05 -2.24 11.21
CA THR A 138 -3.96 -1.38 11.68
C THR A 138 -2.70 -1.60 10.84
N VAL A 139 -2.00 -0.51 10.52
CA VAL A 139 -0.62 -0.53 10.01
C VAL A 139 0.30 -0.09 11.12
N GLU A 140 1.23 -0.95 11.52
CA GLU A 140 2.15 -0.69 12.61
C GLU A 140 3.29 0.26 12.19
N ILE A 141 3.88 0.93 13.18
CA ILE A 141 5.09 1.72 12.99
C ILE A 141 6.25 0.79 12.62
N ASN A 142 7.04 1.19 11.64
CA ASN A 142 8.24 0.44 11.25
C ASN A 142 9.42 0.80 12.16
N TYR A 143 9.61 0.03 13.22
CA TYR A 143 10.71 0.19 14.16
C TYR A 143 12.06 -0.36 13.65
N GLU A 144 12.09 -1.03 12.51
CA GLU A 144 13.35 -1.45 11.87
C GLU A 144 14.12 -0.26 11.30
N LYS A 145 13.40 0.82 10.98
CA LYS A 145 14.01 2.08 10.57
C LYS A 145 14.26 2.97 11.78
N PRO A 146 15.45 3.59 11.88
CA PRO A 146 15.75 4.49 12.98
C PRO A 146 14.86 5.73 12.97
N ALA A 147 14.59 6.29 14.16
CA ALA A 147 13.94 7.59 14.29
C ALA A 147 14.86 8.70 13.75
N LYS A 148 14.25 9.74 13.19
CA LYS A 148 14.96 10.90 12.66
C LYS A 148 14.44 12.18 13.28
N LEU A 149 15.35 13.12 13.54
CA LEU A 149 14.97 14.49 13.86
C LEU A 149 14.38 15.16 12.61
N VAL A 150 13.42 16.04 12.83
CA VAL A 150 12.89 16.92 11.79
C VAL A 150 13.53 18.29 11.96
N ASP A 151 14.23 18.76 10.92
CA ASP A 151 14.81 20.09 10.92
C ASP A 151 13.69 21.16 10.98
N PRO A 152 13.61 21.98 12.04
CA PRO A 152 12.54 22.97 12.16
C PRO A 152 12.61 24.08 11.11
N THR A 153 13.77 24.28 10.46
CA THR A 153 13.95 25.27 9.40
C THR A 153 13.33 24.78 8.08
N THR A 154 13.48 23.53 7.76
CA THR A 154 13.01 22.94 6.47
C THR A 154 11.70 22.17 6.62
N GLY A 155 11.33 21.74 7.83
CA GLY A 155 10.20 20.83 8.09
C GLY A 155 10.41 19.40 7.55
N LYS A 156 11.65 19.04 7.23
CA LYS A 156 11.99 17.74 6.65
C LYS A 156 12.84 16.90 7.60
N PRO A 157 12.71 15.56 7.57
CA PRO A 157 13.59 14.70 8.32
C PRO A 157 15.04 14.84 7.84
N THR A 158 15.98 14.77 8.78
CA THR A 158 17.41 14.83 8.53
C THR A 158 18.12 13.55 8.99
N ASP A 159 19.24 13.22 8.38
CA ASP A 159 20.12 12.14 8.82
C ASP A 159 21.07 12.59 9.95
N GLU A 160 21.10 13.89 10.25
CA GLU A 160 21.83 14.44 11.38
C GLU A 160 21.21 13.94 12.70
N THR A 161 22.06 13.52 13.63
CA THR A 161 21.64 13.07 14.96
C THR A 161 21.63 14.18 15.99
N THR A 162 21.98 15.39 15.59
CA THR A 162 21.99 16.59 16.44
C THR A 162 21.50 17.80 15.67
N ILE A 163 20.55 18.52 16.23
CA ILE A 163 20.07 19.80 15.68
C ILE A 163 20.27 20.90 16.73
N LYS A 164 20.84 22.02 16.31
CA LYS A 164 20.92 23.24 17.09
C LYS A 164 19.79 24.18 16.71
N VAL A 165 18.98 24.57 17.68
CA VAL A 165 17.95 25.60 17.51
C VAL A 165 18.48 26.90 18.11
N PRO A 166 18.70 27.97 17.30
CA PRO A 166 19.26 29.23 17.77
C PRO A 166 18.47 29.83 18.94
N ASN A 167 19.19 30.32 19.96
CA ASN A 167 18.64 30.91 21.19
C ASN A 167 17.79 29.96 22.06
N GLU A 168 17.80 28.69 21.79
CA GLU A 168 17.03 27.68 22.53
C GLU A 168 17.95 26.58 23.08
N GLY A 169 18.57 25.82 22.23
CA GLY A 169 19.44 24.74 22.67
C GLY A 169 19.83 23.78 21.55
N THR A 170 20.44 22.68 21.96
CA THR A 170 20.88 21.60 21.06
C THR A 170 20.12 20.34 21.42
N TYR A 171 19.59 19.69 20.40
CA TYR A 171 18.80 18.46 20.49
C TYR A 171 19.58 17.30 19.87
N PRO A 172 20.34 16.51 20.64
CA PRO A 172 20.88 15.23 20.16
C PRO A 172 19.82 14.14 20.24
N SER A 173 19.81 13.19 19.31
CA SER A 173 18.88 12.08 19.32
C SER A 173 19.60 10.73 19.39
N GLU A 174 18.96 9.76 20.03
CA GLU A 174 19.31 8.36 19.94
C GLU A 174 18.41 7.68 18.90
N PRO A 175 18.92 7.40 17.67
CA PRO A 175 18.07 6.95 16.56
C PRO A 175 17.34 5.63 16.81
N LYS A 176 17.91 4.74 17.63
CA LYS A 176 17.31 3.43 17.93
C LYS A 176 16.11 3.54 18.87
N THR A 177 16.18 4.44 19.85
CA THR A 177 15.14 4.62 20.87
C THR A 177 14.22 5.77 20.56
N GLY A 178 14.66 6.74 19.74
CA GLY A 178 13.95 8.00 19.50
C GLY A 178 14.06 8.99 20.66
N GLU A 179 14.91 8.73 21.69
CA GLU A 179 15.16 9.67 22.78
C GLU A 179 15.87 10.94 22.26
N VAL A 180 15.43 12.08 22.74
CA VAL A 180 15.99 13.40 22.43
C VAL A 180 16.33 14.13 23.72
#